data_8736bfe56484bff4c72974c3e33bf1f5
#
_entry.id   8736bfe56484bff4c72974c3e33bf1f5
#
_cell.length_a   1.000
_cell.length_b   1.000
_cell.length_c   1.000
_cell.angle_alpha   90.00
_cell.angle_beta   90.00
_cell.angle_gamma   90.00
#
_symmetry.space_group_name_H-M   'P 1'
#
loop_
_entity.id
_entity.type
_entity.pdbx_description
1 polymer ?
#
loop_
_entity_poly.entity_id
_entity_poly.type
_entity_poly.pdbx_seq_one_letter_code
_entity_poly.pdbx_strand_id
1 'polypeptide(L)'
;VVKFIDEAGQNGAKLVAFPEGFIPGYPFFAFVGGPEYAKQFYVQLYKNAVKIPSYSVQRISEAARRNKIHVCASMSELDGGSLYLTQLWFNSNGDIIGKHRKMRVTSGERLVWGDGDASMMQVHETEIGNLGGLMCWEHQVPLDLCAMNYQNEQIHVASWPGFFADELSSRYYAISTQTYVVMCASLITEEMRNIICLNKEAHAIFDTFVPGHTCIYAPDGEPMCDLVPEGEEGIAYAEIDLDKIIEYKYY
;
A
#
# COMPACT_ATOMS: atom_id res chain seq x y z
N VAL A 1 2.78 12.05 -3.22
CA VAL A 1 3.89 11.06 -3.17
C VAL A 1 5.23 11.76 -3.00
N VAL A 2 5.72 12.52 -3.98
CA VAL A 2 7.06 13.14 -3.95
C VAL A 2 7.30 13.97 -2.68
N LYS A 3 6.33 14.80 -2.26
CA LYS A 3 6.40 15.57 -1.00
C LYS A 3 6.70 14.67 0.21
N PHE A 4 5.99 13.55 0.34
CA PHE A 4 6.19 12.61 1.45
C PHE A 4 7.51 11.85 1.37
N ILE A 5 7.99 11.52 0.16
CA ILE A 5 9.33 10.94 -0.01
C ILE A 5 10.40 11.93 0.46
N ASP A 6 10.28 13.21 0.10
CA ASP A 6 11.21 14.26 0.52
C ASP A 6 11.17 14.47 2.04
N GLU A 7 9.98 14.51 2.63
CA GLU A 7 9.78 14.65 4.07
C GLU A 7 10.37 13.45 4.84
N ALA A 8 10.06 12.22 4.42
CA ALA A 8 10.61 11.00 5.03
C ALA A 8 12.14 10.96 4.95
N GLY A 9 12.71 11.31 3.78
CA GLY A 9 14.16 11.38 3.60
C GLY A 9 14.83 12.43 4.48
N GLN A 10 14.23 13.63 4.62
CA GLN A 10 14.72 14.69 5.52
C GLN A 10 14.69 14.25 7.00
N ASN A 11 13.76 13.40 7.38
CA ASN A 11 13.68 12.80 8.73
C ASN A 11 14.56 11.54 8.89
N GLY A 12 15.37 11.18 7.89
CA GLY A 12 16.35 10.10 7.97
C GLY A 12 15.79 8.70 7.70
N ALA A 13 14.53 8.58 7.28
CA ALA A 13 13.93 7.29 6.95
C ALA A 13 14.69 6.60 5.79
N LYS A 14 14.77 5.27 5.84
CA LYS A 14 15.41 4.44 4.82
C LYS A 14 14.41 3.76 3.90
N LEU A 15 13.17 3.62 4.34
CA LEU A 15 12.02 3.12 3.58
C LEU A 15 10.84 4.06 3.80
N VAL A 16 10.09 4.35 2.74
CA VAL A 16 8.76 4.97 2.81
C VAL A 16 7.76 4.15 2.00
N ALA A 17 6.60 3.90 2.57
CA ALA A 17 5.51 3.15 1.96
C ALA A 17 4.25 3.99 1.81
N PHE A 18 3.45 3.66 0.81
CA PHE A 18 2.21 4.36 0.50
C PHE A 18 1.01 3.41 0.52
N PRO A 19 -0.18 3.93 0.87
CA PRO A 19 -1.43 3.17 0.91
C PRO A 19 -1.80 2.54 -0.42
N GLU A 20 -2.73 1.59 -0.37
CA GLU A 20 -3.27 0.88 -1.53
C GLU A 20 -3.92 1.83 -2.54
N GLY A 21 -3.55 1.70 -3.82
CA GLY A 21 -4.11 2.49 -4.92
C GLY A 21 -3.90 4.01 -4.78
N PHE A 22 -2.86 4.45 -4.06
CA PHE A 22 -2.62 5.84 -3.72
C PHE A 22 -2.48 6.76 -4.94
N ILE A 23 -2.05 6.24 -6.08
CA ILE A 23 -1.93 7.00 -7.33
C ILE A 23 -2.86 6.40 -8.40
N PRO A 24 -3.80 7.18 -8.93
CA PRO A 24 -4.16 8.55 -8.62
C PRO A 24 -5.10 8.69 -7.42
N GLY A 25 -5.56 7.60 -6.83
CA GLY A 25 -6.46 7.46 -5.70
C GLY A 25 -7.21 6.14 -5.75
N TYR A 26 -7.59 5.62 -4.58
CA TYR A 26 -8.37 4.38 -4.47
C TYR A 26 -9.81 4.59 -5.00
N PRO A 27 -10.38 3.63 -5.73
CA PRO A 27 -11.68 3.78 -6.41
C PRO A 27 -12.88 3.57 -5.48
N PHE A 28 -13.03 4.38 -4.43
CA PHE A 28 -14.16 4.33 -3.50
C PHE A 28 -15.52 4.37 -4.21
N PHE A 29 -15.58 5.02 -5.39
CA PHE A 29 -16.80 5.10 -6.20
C PHE A 29 -17.35 3.73 -6.63
N ALA A 30 -16.51 2.70 -6.70
CA ALA A 30 -16.94 1.34 -7.06
C ALA A 30 -17.70 0.63 -5.92
N PHE A 31 -17.69 1.20 -4.73
CA PHE A 31 -18.35 0.65 -3.54
C PHE A 31 -19.64 1.39 -3.16
N VAL A 32 -19.83 2.63 -3.63
CA VAL A 32 -20.97 3.46 -3.26
C VAL A 32 -22.10 3.51 -4.29
N GLY A 33 -21.92 2.82 -5.42
CA GLY A 33 -22.96 2.76 -6.46
C GLY A 33 -22.72 1.66 -7.47
N GLY A 34 -23.72 1.36 -8.29
CA GLY A 34 -23.63 0.35 -9.36
C GLY A 34 -22.77 0.81 -10.55
N PRO A 35 -22.56 -0.06 -11.56
CA PRO A 35 -21.68 0.23 -12.71
C PRO A 35 -22.04 1.51 -13.47
N GLU A 36 -23.33 1.81 -13.64
CA GLU A 36 -23.77 3.04 -14.30
C GLU A 36 -23.40 4.30 -13.53
N TYR A 37 -23.44 4.23 -12.20
CA TYR A 37 -22.98 5.30 -11.33
C TYR A 37 -21.45 5.46 -11.39
N ALA A 38 -20.73 4.35 -11.33
CA ALA A 38 -19.28 4.30 -11.21
C ALA A 38 -18.56 4.73 -12.51
N LYS A 39 -19.15 4.52 -13.69
CA LYS A 39 -18.48 4.69 -15.00
C LYS A 39 -17.86 6.08 -15.22
N GLN A 40 -18.48 7.15 -14.73
CA GLN A 40 -17.97 8.50 -14.88
C GLN A 40 -16.65 8.73 -14.13
N PHE A 41 -16.52 8.14 -12.95
CA PHE A 41 -15.31 8.17 -12.14
C PHE A 41 -14.24 7.22 -12.71
N TYR A 42 -14.67 6.04 -13.19
CA TYR A 42 -13.78 5.08 -13.83
C TYR A 42 -13.05 5.70 -15.03
N VAL A 43 -13.75 6.49 -15.86
CA VAL A 43 -13.12 7.19 -16.99
C VAL A 43 -12.00 8.13 -16.51
N GLN A 44 -12.21 8.82 -15.38
CA GLN A 44 -11.18 9.70 -14.81
C GLN A 44 -10.02 8.89 -14.23
N LEU A 45 -10.30 7.82 -13.49
CA LEU A 45 -9.27 6.92 -12.98
C LEU A 45 -8.40 6.36 -14.12
N TYR A 46 -9.05 5.85 -15.19
CA TYR A 46 -8.35 5.28 -16.35
C TYR A 46 -7.43 6.29 -17.04
N LYS A 47 -7.89 7.53 -17.23
CA LYS A 47 -7.10 8.59 -17.85
C LYS A 47 -5.90 9.03 -17.01
N ASN A 48 -5.98 8.88 -15.68
CA ASN A 48 -4.94 9.26 -14.74
C ASN A 48 -4.13 8.06 -14.21
N ALA A 49 -4.45 6.85 -14.68
CA ALA A 49 -3.70 5.64 -14.33
C ALA A 49 -2.25 5.70 -14.84
N VAL A 50 -1.36 5.05 -14.12
CA VAL A 50 0.08 5.16 -14.31
C VAL A 50 0.57 4.12 -15.31
N LYS A 51 1.20 4.54 -16.39
CA LYS A 51 1.99 3.63 -17.24
C LYS A 51 3.38 3.45 -16.66
N ILE A 52 3.91 2.25 -16.76
CA ILE A 52 5.28 1.91 -16.33
C ILE A 52 6.08 1.46 -17.57
N PRO A 53 7.09 2.26 -17.99
CA PRO A 53 7.56 3.54 -17.45
C PRO A 53 6.69 4.75 -17.84
N SER A 54 6.80 5.83 -17.06
CA SER A 54 6.17 7.13 -17.36
C SER A 54 6.86 8.27 -16.62
N TYR A 55 6.48 9.51 -16.93
CA TYR A 55 6.97 10.70 -16.22
C TYR A 55 6.63 10.67 -14.74
N SER A 56 5.45 10.18 -14.35
CA SER A 56 5.08 10.02 -12.94
C SER A 56 6.00 9.06 -12.20
N VAL A 57 6.33 7.92 -12.82
CA VAL A 57 7.28 6.93 -12.29
C VAL A 57 8.68 7.51 -12.18
N GLN A 58 9.13 8.25 -13.19
CA GLN A 58 10.44 8.93 -13.17
C GLN A 58 10.54 9.91 -11.99
N ARG A 59 9.51 10.69 -11.70
CA ARG A 59 9.50 11.62 -10.55
C ARG A 59 9.64 10.91 -9.21
N ILE A 60 9.05 9.72 -9.05
CA ILE A 60 9.21 8.89 -7.85
C ILE A 60 10.66 8.39 -7.76
N SER A 61 11.17 7.85 -8.85
CA SER A 61 12.56 7.40 -8.99
C SER A 61 13.56 8.50 -8.61
N GLU A 62 13.39 9.70 -9.16
CA GLU A 62 14.23 10.85 -8.84
C GLU A 62 14.13 11.28 -7.36
N ALA A 63 12.94 11.20 -6.76
CA ALA A 63 12.74 11.48 -5.34
C ALA A 63 13.43 10.43 -4.45
N ALA A 64 13.28 9.14 -4.78
CA ALA A 64 13.97 8.05 -4.09
C ALA A 64 15.49 8.25 -4.11
N ARG A 65 16.06 8.53 -5.29
CA ARG A 65 17.50 8.73 -5.49
C ARG A 65 18.05 9.93 -4.73
N ARG A 66 17.41 11.11 -4.82
CA ARG A 66 17.93 12.33 -4.16
C ARG A 66 17.88 12.23 -2.63
N ASN A 67 16.92 11.47 -2.09
CA ASN A 67 16.78 11.25 -0.65
C ASN A 67 17.48 9.97 -0.15
N LYS A 68 18.03 9.14 -1.06
CA LYS A 68 18.65 7.85 -0.76
C LYS A 68 17.73 6.95 0.09
N ILE A 69 16.46 6.84 -0.33
CA ILE A 69 15.40 6.15 0.38
C ILE A 69 14.74 5.10 -0.53
N HIS A 70 14.45 3.92 0.02
CA HIS A 70 13.60 2.93 -0.67
C HIS A 70 12.16 3.40 -0.66
N VAL A 71 11.42 3.09 -1.72
CA VAL A 71 10.02 3.50 -1.86
C VAL A 71 9.17 2.30 -2.29
N CYS A 72 8.07 2.06 -1.56
CA CYS A 72 6.98 1.21 -2.01
C CYS A 72 5.77 2.10 -2.34
N ALA A 73 5.45 2.27 -3.62
CA ALA A 73 4.33 3.09 -4.07
C ALA A 73 3.23 2.23 -4.69
N SER A 74 2.00 2.35 -4.19
CA SER A 74 0.85 1.64 -4.76
C SER A 74 0.06 2.54 -5.72
N MET A 75 -0.37 1.96 -6.84
CA MET A 75 -0.99 2.70 -7.94
C MET A 75 -1.93 1.87 -8.79
N SER A 76 -2.85 2.55 -9.48
CA SER A 76 -3.56 1.98 -10.64
C SER A 76 -2.62 1.99 -11.84
N GLU A 77 -2.07 0.83 -12.20
CA GLU A 77 -1.22 0.65 -13.37
C GLU A 77 -2.08 0.49 -14.63
N LEU A 78 -1.75 1.20 -15.70
CA LEU A 78 -2.33 0.99 -17.03
C LEU A 78 -1.33 0.20 -17.91
N ASP A 79 -1.69 -1.04 -18.24
CA ASP A 79 -0.90 -1.90 -19.10
C ASP A 79 -1.77 -2.58 -20.16
N GLY A 80 -1.40 -2.45 -21.43
CA GLY A 80 -2.09 -3.05 -22.57
C GLY A 80 -3.58 -2.70 -22.71
N GLY A 81 -4.06 -1.63 -22.07
CA GLY A 81 -5.47 -1.23 -22.05
C GLY A 81 -6.25 -1.74 -20.84
N SER A 82 -5.64 -2.52 -19.96
CA SER A 82 -6.19 -2.98 -18.68
C SER A 82 -5.61 -2.20 -17.51
N LEU A 83 -6.40 -2.06 -16.44
CA LEU A 83 -5.92 -1.52 -15.18
C LEU A 83 -5.56 -2.66 -14.22
N TYR A 84 -4.49 -2.47 -13.45
CA TYR A 84 -4.07 -3.36 -12.39
C TYR A 84 -3.77 -2.56 -11.13
N LEU A 85 -4.05 -3.14 -9.97
CA LEU A 85 -3.62 -2.59 -8.70
C LEU A 85 -2.21 -3.08 -8.40
N THR A 86 -1.27 -2.16 -8.31
CA THR A 86 0.17 -2.47 -8.34
C THR A 86 0.92 -1.79 -7.21
N GLN A 87 1.76 -2.53 -6.49
CA GLN A 87 2.89 -2.00 -5.72
C GLN A 87 4.13 -1.96 -6.60
N LEU A 88 4.79 -0.81 -6.68
CA LEU A 88 6.02 -0.59 -7.42
C LEU A 88 7.14 -0.22 -6.44
N TRP A 89 8.25 -0.96 -6.51
CA TRP A 89 9.36 -0.85 -5.59
C TRP A 89 10.56 -0.14 -6.22
N PHE A 90 11.12 0.81 -5.48
CA PHE A 90 12.33 1.55 -5.88
C PHE A 90 13.40 1.38 -4.79
N ASN A 91 14.66 1.19 -5.23
CA ASN A 91 15.80 1.23 -4.32
C ASN A 91 16.25 2.68 -4.04
N SER A 92 17.23 2.81 -3.14
CA SER A 92 17.83 4.08 -2.74
C SER A 92 18.57 4.83 -3.88
N ASN A 93 18.83 4.18 -5.01
CA ASN A 93 19.37 4.78 -6.23
C ASN A 93 18.28 5.25 -7.20
N GLY A 94 17.00 4.98 -6.89
CA GLY A 94 15.86 5.28 -7.74
C GLY A 94 15.58 4.24 -8.82
N ASP A 95 16.25 3.11 -8.81
CA ASP A 95 15.98 2.03 -9.76
C ASP A 95 14.72 1.27 -9.33
N ILE A 96 13.90 0.84 -10.29
CA ILE A 96 12.79 -0.07 -10.04
C ILE A 96 13.39 -1.46 -9.78
N ILE A 97 13.15 -2.00 -8.58
CA ILE A 97 13.64 -3.31 -8.16
C ILE A 97 12.56 -4.38 -8.17
N GLY A 98 11.30 -4.01 -8.23
CA GLY A 98 10.20 -4.95 -8.30
C GLY A 98 8.85 -4.32 -8.54
N LYS A 99 7.91 -5.20 -8.89
CA LYS A 99 6.50 -4.87 -9.10
C LYS A 99 5.65 -6.05 -8.65
N HIS A 100 4.62 -5.78 -7.83
CA HIS A 100 3.60 -6.75 -7.46
C HIS A 100 2.22 -6.24 -7.90
N ARG A 101 1.50 -7.00 -8.72
CA ARG A 101 0.09 -6.79 -9.02
C ARG A 101 -0.76 -7.62 -8.07
N LYS A 102 -1.74 -7.01 -7.41
CA LYS A 102 -2.67 -7.71 -6.49
C LYS A 102 -3.21 -8.96 -7.17
N MET A 103 -2.97 -10.12 -6.56
CA MET A 103 -3.30 -11.41 -7.16
C MET A 103 -4.79 -11.59 -7.35
N ARG A 104 -5.59 -11.17 -6.37
CA ARG A 104 -7.04 -11.21 -6.40
C ARG A 104 -7.62 -9.90 -5.92
N VAL A 105 -8.23 -9.17 -6.83
CA VAL A 105 -8.96 -7.94 -6.49
C VAL A 105 -10.26 -8.26 -5.76
N THR A 106 -10.62 -7.42 -4.78
CA THR A 106 -11.66 -7.70 -3.80
C THR A 106 -12.93 -6.90 -4.08
N SER A 107 -14.09 -7.57 -4.02
CA SER A 107 -15.43 -6.92 -4.08
C SER A 107 -15.56 -5.93 -5.24
N GLY A 108 -15.83 -4.65 -4.98
CA GLY A 108 -15.99 -3.58 -5.98
C GLY A 108 -14.74 -3.31 -6.83
N GLU A 109 -13.56 -3.66 -6.34
CA GLU A 109 -12.29 -3.56 -7.09
C GLU A 109 -12.34 -4.34 -8.41
N ARG A 110 -13.11 -5.43 -8.47
CA ARG A 110 -13.28 -6.28 -9.67
C ARG A 110 -13.94 -5.54 -10.85
N LEU A 111 -14.58 -4.41 -10.60
CA LEU A 111 -15.13 -3.54 -11.63
C LEU A 111 -14.07 -2.59 -12.21
N VAL A 112 -12.88 -2.53 -11.59
CA VAL A 112 -11.84 -1.55 -11.89
C VAL A 112 -10.56 -2.21 -12.37
N TRP A 113 -10.06 -3.21 -11.65
CA TRP A 113 -8.76 -3.82 -11.87
C TRP A 113 -8.86 -5.29 -12.26
N GLY A 114 -7.93 -5.74 -13.09
CA GLY A 114 -7.69 -7.15 -13.36
C GLY A 114 -6.87 -7.82 -12.26
N ASP A 115 -6.97 -9.13 -12.17
CA ASP A 115 -6.15 -9.96 -11.28
C ASP A 115 -4.68 -9.98 -11.73
N GLY A 116 -3.77 -10.00 -10.76
CA GLY A 116 -2.36 -10.33 -10.96
C GLY A 116 -2.11 -11.84 -10.92
N ASP A 117 -0.84 -12.18 -10.73
CA ASP A 117 -0.41 -13.58 -10.54
C ASP A 117 0.80 -13.65 -9.60
N ALA A 118 1.13 -14.86 -9.13
CA ALA A 118 2.19 -15.09 -8.16
C ALA A 118 3.62 -14.85 -8.68
N SER A 119 3.83 -14.67 -9.99
CA SER A 119 5.17 -14.44 -10.56
C SER A 119 5.82 -13.14 -10.07
N MET A 120 5.00 -12.21 -9.57
CA MET A 120 5.42 -10.91 -9.06
C MET A 120 5.46 -10.84 -7.52
N MET A 121 5.16 -11.93 -6.81
CA MET A 121 5.27 -12.02 -5.35
C MET A 121 6.73 -12.26 -4.96
N GLN A 122 7.51 -11.19 -4.93
CA GLN A 122 8.95 -11.24 -4.69
C GLN A 122 9.36 -10.45 -3.48
N VAL A 123 10.30 -10.99 -2.72
CA VAL A 123 11.03 -10.29 -1.66
C VAL A 123 12.34 -9.78 -2.26
N HIS A 124 12.67 -8.53 -1.99
CA HIS A 124 13.81 -7.82 -2.57
C HIS A 124 14.93 -7.71 -1.53
N GLU A 125 16.07 -8.34 -1.80
CA GLU A 125 17.27 -8.18 -0.98
C GLU A 125 17.83 -6.76 -1.16
N THR A 126 18.01 -6.05 -0.04
CA THR A 126 18.52 -4.68 -0.02
C THR A 126 19.52 -4.47 1.13
N GLU A 127 20.20 -3.33 1.12
CA GLU A 127 21.12 -2.94 2.20
C GLU A 127 20.43 -2.63 3.54
N ILE A 128 19.10 -2.47 3.54
CA ILE A 128 18.30 -2.24 4.75
C ILE A 128 17.51 -3.48 5.21
N GLY A 129 17.72 -4.62 4.57
CA GLY A 129 17.03 -5.89 4.81
C GLY A 129 16.22 -6.36 3.62
N ASN A 130 15.55 -7.49 3.79
CA ASN A 130 14.71 -8.11 2.77
C ASN A 130 13.30 -7.51 2.79
N LEU A 131 12.95 -6.77 1.75
CA LEU A 131 11.72 -6.00 1.64
C LEU A 131 10.67 -6.75 0.81
N GLY A 132 9.46 -6.84 1.32
CA GLY A 132 8.33 -7.36 0.57
C GLY A 132 7.04 -6.63 0.90
N GLY A 133 5.96 -7.00 0.23
CA GLY A 133 4.68 -6.38 0.52
C GLY A 133 3.52 -7.02 -0.21
N LEU A 134 2.36 -6.85 0.40
CA LEU A 134 1.05 -7.30 -0.09
C LEU A 134 0.03 -6.16 0.05
N MET A 135 -1.13 -6.35 -0.56
CA MET A 135 -2.20 -5.35 -0.57
C MET A 135 -3.49 -5.92 0.03
N CYS A 136 -4.01 -5.21 1.05
CA CYS A 136 -5.33 -5.45 1.63
C CYS A 136 -5.57 -6.93 2.02
N TRP A 137 -6.59 -7.56 1.49
CA TRP A 137 -7.01 -8.93 1.82
C TRP A 137 -6.07 -10.05 1.34
N GLU A 138 -5.00 -9.74 0.62
CA GLU A 138 -3.91 -10.70 0.41
C GLU A 138 -3.33 -11.16 1.75
N HIS A 139 -3.36 -10.29 2.78
CA HIS A 139 -2.94 -10.64 4.16
C HIS A 139 -3.81 -11.71 4.84
N GLN A 140 -5.00 -12.00 4.29
CA GLN A 140 -5.89 -13.06 4.79
C GLN A 140 -5.79 -14.36 3.99
N VAL A 141 -4.87 -14.44 3.01
CA VAL A 141 -4.61 -15.64 2.23
C VAL A 141 -3.38 -16.36 2.80
N PRO A 142 -3.55 -17.50 3.50
CA PRO A 142 -2.41 -18.17 4.19
C PRO A 142 -1.27 -18.55 3.24
N LEU A 143 -1.58 -18.89 1.98
CA LEU A 143 -0.55 -19.24 1.01
C LEU A 143 0.31 -18.05 0.59
N ASP A 144 -0.26 -16.84 0.56
CA ASP A 144 0.48 -15.62 0.24
C ASP A 144 1.47 -15.30 1.37
N LEU A 145 1.03 -15.41 2.63
CA LEU A 145 1.91 -15.28 3.80
C LEU A 145 3.07 -16.28 3.74
N CYS A 146 2.76 -17.55 3.48
CA CYS A 146 3.78 -18.60 3.37
C CYS A 146 4.77 -18.32 2.24
N ALA A 147 4.29 -17.85 1.07
CA ALA A 147 5.13 -17.56 -0.08
C ALA A 147 6.11 -16.41 0.19
N MET A 148 5.67 -15.36 0.89
CA MET A 148 6.53 -14.24 1.27
C MET A 148 7.53 -14.64 2.35
N ASN A 149 7.07 -15.32 3.41
CA ASN A 149 7.93 -15.77 4.52
C ASN A 149 9.02 -16.75 4.07
N TYR A 150 8.70 -17.66 3.12
CA TYR A 150 9.66 -18.61 2.55
C TYR A 150 10.87 -17.93 1.89
N GLN A 151 10.69 -16.71 1.40
CA GLN A 151 11.74 -15.89 0.77
C GLN A 151 12.57 -15.10 1.81
N ASN A 152 12.42 -15.38 3.11
CA ASN A 152 13.11 -14.70 4.20
C ASN A 152 12.82 -13.19 4.26
N GLU A 153 11.54 -12.81 4.10
CA GLU A 153 11.09 -11.42 4.28
C GLU A 153 11.41 -10.94 5.70
N GLN A 154 11.86 -9.68 5.83
CA GLN A 154 12.22 -9.07 7.11
C GLN A 154 11.40 -7.81 7.40
N ILE A 155 11.06 -7.05 6.36
CA ILE A 155 10.24 -5.85 6.44
C ILE A 155 9.15 -5.96 5.39
N HIS A 156 7.92 -6.03 5.86
CA HIS A 156 6.72 -6.17 5.05
C HIS A 156 5.95 -4.86 4.94
N VAL A 157 5.56 -4.47 3.72
CA VAL A 157 4.66 -3.32 3.49
C VAL A 157 3.24 -3.83 3.29
N ALA A 158 2.37 -3.49 4.24
CA ALA A 158 0.94 -3.76 4.19
C ALA A 158 0.20 -2.52 3.70
N SER A 159 -0.07 -2.44 2.39
CA SER A 159 -0.84 -1.33 1.82
C SER A 159 -2.33 -1.60 1.92
N TRP A 160 -3.07 -0.68 2.57
CA TRP A 160 -4.51 -0.78 2.79
C TRP A 160 -5.26 0.41 2.18
N PRO A 161 -6.52 0.24 1.74
CA PRO A 161 -7.39 1.37 1.47
C PRO A 161 -7.82 2.03 2.79
N GLY A 162 -8.30 3.26 2.73
CA GLY A 162 -8.66 4.00 3.94
C GLY A 162 -9.85 3.46 4.74
N PHE A 163 -10.60 2.49 4.21
CA PHE A 163 -11.85 2.00 4.82
C PHE A 163 -11.82 0.51 5.11
N PHE A 164 -10.92 -0.25 5.04
CA PHE A 164 -10.76 -1.67 5.44
C PHE A 164 -9.33 -1.95 5.89
N ALA A 165 -8.69 -0.94 6.47
CA ALA A 165 -7.38 -1.17 7.03
C ALA A 165 -7.53 -2.12 8.22
N ASP A 166 -7.12 -3.37 8.02
CA ASP A 166 -7.28 -4.43 9.00
C ASP A 166 -6.03 -4.56 9.86
N GLU A 167 -6.08 -3.93 11.02
CA GLU A 167 -5.03 -4.04 12.04
C GLU A 167 -4.79 -5.50 12.44
N LEU A 168 -5.86 -6.28 12.61
CA LEU A 168 -5.76 -7.66 13.05
C LEU A 168 -4.94 -8.50 12.05
N SER A 169 -5.23 -8.38 10.75
CA SER A 169 -4.50 -9.11 9.71
C SER A 169 -3.04 -8.65 9.62
N SER A 170 -2.76 -7.35 9.77
CA SER A 170 -1.40 -6.81 9.73
C SER A 170 -0.58 -7.27 10.95
N ARG A 171 -1.16 -7.24 12.15
CA ARG A 171 -0.54 -7.78 13.37
C ARG A 171 -0.35 -9.29 13.31
N TYR A 172 -1.36 -10.01 12.81
CA TYR A 172 -1.26 -11.46 12.61
C TYR A 172 -0.14 -11.81 11.63
N TYR A 173 0.02 -11.03 10.55
CA TYR A 173 1.14 -11.19 9.62
C TYR A 173 2.48 -11.06 10.36
N ALA A 174 2.67 -9.99 11.14
CA ALA A 174 3.89 -9.75 11.90
C ALA A 174 4.24 -10.94 12.81
N ILE A 175 3.27 -11.41 13.61
CA ILE A 175 3.44 -12.52 14.55
C ILE A 175 3.71 -13.83 13.81
N SER A 176 2.94 -14.14 12.76
CA SER A 176 3.00 -15.43 12.07
C SER A 176 4.26 -15.62 11.25
N THR A 177 4.83 -14.52 10.73
CA THR A 177 6.03 -14.51 9.88
C THR A 177 7.27 -14.04 10.62
N GLN A 178 7.10 -13.49 11.85
CA GLN A 178 8.16 -12.86 12.63
C GLN A 178 8.88 -11.74 11.85
N THR A 179 8.09 -10.88 11.22
CA THR A 179 8.52 -9.83 10.29
C THR A 179 8.02 -8.48 10.80
N TYR A 180 8.78 -7.40 10.61
CA TYR A 180 8.24 -6.06 10.82
C TYR A 180 7.20 -5.73 9.77
N VAL A 181 6.08 -5.11 10.17
CA VAL A 181 5.00 -4.75 9.25
C VAL A 181 4.79 -3.23 9.23
N VAL A 182 5.03 -2.64 8.08
CA VAL A 182 4.74 -1.21 7.79
C VAL A 182 3.34 -1.14 7.19
N MET A 183 2.33 -0.99 8.06
CA MET A 183 0.94 -0.84 7.66
C MET A 183 0.66 0.61 7.31
N CYS A 184 0.19 0.86 6.10
CA CYS A 184 -0.19 2.19 5.63
C CYS A 184 -1.60 2.20 5.03
N ALA A 185 -2.41 3.18 5.44
CA ALA A 185 -3.80 3.34 5.05
C ALA A 185 -4.07 4.75 4.52
N SER A 186 -4.93 4.86 3.49
CA SER A 186 -5.34 6.16 2.95
C SER A 186 -6.26 6.90 3.91
N LEU A 187 -6.09 8.20 3.98
CA LEU A 187 -7.02 9.09 4.67
C LEU A 187 -8.34 9.16 3.88
N ILE A 188 -9.46 9.04 4.57
CA ILE A 188 -10.81 9.31 4.05
C ILE A 188 -11.20 10.72 4.44
N THR A 189 -11.49 11.57 3.46
CA THR A 189 -11.80 12.98 3.70
C THR A 189 -13.22 13.35 3.28
N GLU A 190 -13.76 14.41 3.88
CA GLU A 190 -15.04 14.99 3.47
C GLU A 190 -15.00 15.50 2.01
N GLU A 191 -13.83 15.95 1.53
CA GLU A 191 -13.65 16.33 0.14
C GLU A 191 -13.85 15.14 -0.80
N MET A 192 -13.26 13.97 -0.48
CA MET A 192 -13.47 12.73 -1.23
C MET A 192 -14.94 12.32 -1.26
N ARG A 193 -15.59 12.39 -0.10
CA ARG A 193 -17.03 12.14 0.05
C ARG A 193 -17.86 13.02 -0.87
N ASN A 194 -17.59 14.31 -0.90
CA ASN A 194 -18.33 15.28 -1.72
C ASN A 194 -18.08 15.09 -3.23
N ILE A 195 -16.90 14.64 -3.62
CA ILE A 195 -16.59 14.32 -5.02
C ILE A 195 -17.29 13.04 -5.48
N ILE A 196 -17.29 12.02 -4.63
CA ILE A 196 -17.71 10.66 -5.01
C ILE A 196 -19.22 10.46 -4.81
N CYS A 197 -19.81 11.03 -3.75
CA CYS A 197 -21.20 10.80 -3.39
C CYS A 197 -22.13 11.82 -4.04
N LEU A 198 -22.78 11.45 -5.15
CA LEU A 198 -23.64 12.33 -5.94
C LEU A 198 -25.14 12.21 -5.59
N ASN A 199 -25.51 11.30 -4.70
CA ASN A 199 -26.88 11.08 -4.26
C ASN A 199 -26.90 10.58 -2.81
N LYS A 200 -28.11 10.54 -2.22
CA LYS A 200 -28.30 10.17 -0.80
C LYS A 200 -27.88 8.73 -0.50
N GLU A 201 -28.10 7.82 -1.45
CA GLU A 201 -27.75 6.41 -1.31
C GLU A 201 -26.24 6.23 -1.23
N ALA A 202 -25.48 6.92 -2.09
CA ALA A 202 -24.01 6.91 -2.08
C ALA A 202 -23.46 7.50 -0.79
N HIS A 203 -24.03 8.61 -0.30
CA HIS A 203 -23.67 9.17 1.00
C HIS A 203 -23.90 8.18 2.14
N ALA A 204 -25.09 7.53 2.16
CA ALA A 204 -25.41 6.57 3.22
C ALA A 204 -24.46 5.35 3.24
N ILE A 205 -24.02 4.89 2.08
CA ILE A 205 -23.03 3.81 1.99
C ILE A 205 -21.65 4.31 2.43
N PHE A 206 -21.22 5.46 1.94
CA PHE A 206 -19.91 6.02 2.29
C PHE A 206 -19.78 6.29 3.80
N ASP A 207 -20.84 6.71 4.45
CA ASP A 207 -20.89 6.96 5.90
C ASP A 207 -20.75 5.67 6.74
N THR A 208 -20.82 4.49 6.11
CA THR A 208 -20.52 3.21 6.78
C THR A 208 -19.04 2.84 6.73
N PHE A 209 -18.22 3.59 6.00
CA PHE A 209 -16.79 3.30 5.91
C PHE A 209 -16.12 3.68 7.24
N VAL A 210 -15.46 2.70 7.84
CA VAL A 210 -14.69 2.93 9.06
C VAL A 210 -13.28 3.34 8.65
N PRO A 211 -12.81 4.54 9.04
CA PRO A 211 -11.45 4.96 8.73
C PRO A 211 -10.41 3.98 9.27
N GLY A 212 -9.43 3.66 8.45
CA GLY A 212 -8.25 2.92 8.89
C GLY A 212 -7.19 3.85 9.46
N HIS A 213 -6.16 3.26 10.04
CA HIS A 213 -5.01 3.98 10.55
C HIS A 213 -3.70 3.44 9.97
N THR A 214 -2.63 4.22 10.11
CA THR A 214 -1.26 3.84 9.74
C THR A 214 -0.49 3.52 11.00
N CYS A 215 0.20 2.37 11.01
CA CYS A 215 1.03 1.93 12.13
C CYS A 215 2.18 1.04 11.65
N ILE A 216 3.25 0.95 12.44
CA ILE A 216 4.35 0.01 12.21
C ILE A 216 4.33 -0.99 13.37
N TYR A 217 4.34 -2.28 13.05
CA TYR A 217 4.30 -3.36 14.03
C TYR A 217 5.63 -4.12 14.09
N ALA A 218 6.05 -4.44 15.30
CA ALA A 218 7.18 -5.32 15.57
C ALA A 218 6.82 -6.80 15.27
N PRO A 219 7.80 -7.71 15.19
CA PRO A 219 7.56 -9.12 14.93
C PRO A 219 6.68 -9.85 15.96
N ASP A 220 6.47 -9.29 17.14
CA ASP A 220 5.52 -9.76 18.16
C ASP A 220 4.11 -9.15 18.01
N GLY A 221 3.91 -8.32 16.99
CA GLY A 221 2.63 -7.65 16.71
C GLY A 221 2.38 -6.40 17.55
N GLU A 222 3.35 -5.94 18.36
CA GLU A 222 3.18 -4.72 19.14
C GLU A 222 3.45 -3.46 18.28
N PRO A 223 2.67 -2.38 18.49
CA PRO A 223 2.87 -1.13 17.76
C PRO A 223 4.20 -0.46 18.16
N MET A 224 4.94 0.05 17.18
CA MET A 224 6.24 0.69 17.37
C MET A 224 6.19 2.22 17.26
N CYS A 225 5.06 2.80 16.94
CA CYS A 225 4.90 4.25 16.73
C CYS A 225 3.58 4.75 17.26
N ASP A 226 3.50 6.05 17.53
CA ASP A 226 2.24 6.70 17.77
C ASP A 226 1.40 6.70 16.48
N LEU A 227 0.10 6.53 16.63
CA LEU A 227 -0.83 6.60 15.50
C LEU A 227 -0.87 8.03 14.96
N VAL A 228 -0.90 8.16 13.63
CA VAL A 228 -1.26 9.45 13.03
C VAL A 228 -2.68 9.79 13.48
N PRO A 229 -2.95 11.01 13.98
CA PRO A 229 -4.28 11.38 14.44
C PRO A 229 -5.35 11.16 13.38
N GLU A 230 -6.53 10.70 13.79
CA GLU A 230 -7.65 10.47 12.88
C GLU A 230 -8.01 11.78 12.15
N GLY A 231 -8.17 11.68 10.82
CA GLY A 231 -8.50 12.81 9.97
C GLY A 231 -7.32 13.70 9.57
N GLU A 232 -6.09 13.38 9.98
CA GLU A 232 -4.90 14.14 9.64
C GLU A 232 -3.99 13.40 8.66
N GLU A 233 -3.37 14.15 7.75
CA GLU A 233 -2.26 13.64 6.93
C GLU A 233 -1.00 13.57 7.78
N GLY A 234 -0.26 12.45 7.69
CA GLY A 234 0.99 12.30 8.41
C GLY A 234 1.81 11.11 7.96
N ILE A 235 3.00 10.98 8.55
CA ILE A 235 3.89 9.84 8.38
C ILE A 235 4.16 9.24 9.76
N ALA A 236 3.90 7.94 9.92
CA ALA A 236 4.35 7.19 11.08
C ALA A 236 5.81 6.77 10.90
N TYR A 237 6.61 6.91 11.95
CA TYR A 237 8.04 6.56 11.95
C TYR A 237 8.33 5.54 13.03
N ALA A 238 9.22 4.57 12.72
CA ALA A 238 9.79 3.65 13.69
C ALA A 238 11.23 3.31 13.32
N GLU A 239 12.05 3.03 14.33
CA GLU A 239 13.37 2.45 14.14
C GLU A 239 13.27 0.92 14.16
N ILE A 240 13.84 0.27 13.14
CA ILE A 240 13.83 -1.19 12.97
C ILE A 240 15.21 -1.74 13.26
N ASP A 241 15.28 -2.74 14.13
CA ASP A 241 16.47 -3.53 14.43
C ASP A 241 16.30 -4.95 13.88
N LEU A 242 17.03 -5.29 12.82
CA LEU A 242 16.93 -6.61 12.18
C LEU A 242 17.42 -7.74 13.08
N ASP A 243 18.28 -7.48 14.07
CA ASP A 243 18.74 -8.51 15.02
C ASP A 243 17.58 -9.00 15.89
N LYS A 244 16.56 -8.19 16.14
CA LYS A 244 15.36 -8.58 16.85
C LYS A 244 14.58 -9.69 16.12
N ILE A 245 14.57 -9.71 14.79
CA ILE A 245 13.97 -10.80 14.02
C ILE A 245 14.62 -12.15 14.38
N ILE A 246 15.96 -12.14 14.56
CA ILE A 246 16.71 -13.35 14.93
C ILE A 246 16.31 -13.81 16.33
N GLU A 247 16.14 -12.88 17.27
CA GLU A 247 15.67 -13.18 18.63
C GLU A 247 14.28 -13.82 18.61
N TYR A 248 13.33 -13.25 17.84
CA TYR A 248 11.97 -13.78 17.72
C TYR A 248 11.92 -15.15 17.03
N LYS A 249 12.77 -15.40 16.03
CA LYS A 249 12.86 -16.72 15.36
C LYS A 249 13.44 -17.84 16.25
N TYR A 250 14.00 -17.50 17.41
CA TYR A 250 14.55 -18.48 18.35
C TYR A 250 13.45 -19.15 19.19
N TYR A 251 12.29 -18.53 19.35
CA TYR A 251 11.14 -19.06 20.11
C TYR A 251 10.16 -19.79 19.19
#